data_4842f975f5f102b4de950eb742da1bf1
#
_entry.id   4842f975f5f102b4de950eb742da1bf1
#
_cell.length_a   1.000
_cell.length_b   1.000
_cell.length_c   1.000
_cell.angle_alpha   90.00
_cell.angle_beta   90.00
_cell.angle_gamma   90.00
#
_symmetry.space_group_name_H-M   'P 1'
#
loop_
_entity.id
_entity.type
_entity.pdbx_description
1 polymer ?
#
loop_
_entity_poly.entity_id
_entity_poly.type
_entity_poly.pdbx_seq_one_letter_code
_entity_poly.pdbx_strand_id
1 'polypeptide(L)'
;MTKYIFITGGVVSSLGKGIASASLASILETRGLNITLLKLDPYINVDPGTMSPFQHGEVFVTNDGAETDLDLGHYERFVRTQLGKKNNFTAGRVYQNVIERERRGDYLGATVQIIPHITDEIKKLMKEGVDDADVALVEIGGTAGDIESLPFLEAIRQMSLELGRENTLFIHLTLLPYIKVAGELKTKPTQHSVKELRGIGIQPDILICRSEYALEDSDRKKIALFTNVAENSVFMSLDKDTIYKVPEDLHEQGLDDVVVSKLGLKCGAADLSEWKNVVSKLERPNHSVDIAMVGKYMDLTESYKSLSEALIHAGVHTQTKVNIHYFDSEEIEKNGAGALSKMSAVLVPGGFGLRGIEGKIKAVQFARENNIPFLGICLGLQVAVIEFARNMAQMDGANSTEFDENTDYPVIGLITEWQDENGETQKRDSESHLGGTMRLGGQECELVKGSHSQKIYGLDKVVERHRHRYEVNNNLISKIEEAGLKISGRSSDGLLVEMVEIKGHPWFIACQFHPEFTSTPRDGHPLFESFIKAAKQAHNLILS
;
A
#
# COMPACT_ATOMS: atom_id res chain seq x y z
N MET A 1 8.11 22.05 18.87
CA MET A 1 7.54 22.53 17.60
C MET A 1 7.99 21.58 16.52
N THR A 2 7.05 21.00 15.80
CA THR A 2 7.32 20.03 14.73
C THR A 2 8.14 20.66 13.60
N LYS A 3 9.12 19.93 13.10
CA LYS A 3 9.91 20.30 11.92
C LYS A 3 9.27 19.70 10.67
N TYR A 4 9.24 20.45 9.58
CA TYR A 4 8.63 20.02 8.33
C TYR A 4 9.69 19.81 7.25
N ILE A 5 9.65 18.65 6.62
CA ILE A 5 10.47 18.33 5.45
C ILE A 5 9.53 18.21 4.25
N PHE A 6 9.57 19.18 3.37
CA PHE A 6 8.77 19.17 2.14
C PHE A 6 9.52 18.47 1.03
N ILE A 7 8.91 17.42 0.47
CA ILE A 7 9.50 16.59 -0.58
C ILE A 7 8.76 16.84 -1.89
N THR A 8 9.48 17.36 -2.86
CA THR A 8 8.96 17.68 -4.19
C THR A 8 9.70 16.87 -5.25
N GLY A 9 9.11 16.68 -6.41
CA GLY A 9 9.76 16.00 -7.53
C GLY A 9 9.68 16.80 -8.82
N GLY A 10 10.58 16.52 -9.72
CA GLY A 10 10.62 17.15 -11.03
C GLY A 10 11.10 16.21 -12.12
N VAL A 11 11.01 16.66 -13.36
CA VAL A 11 11.37 15.97 -14.60
C VAL A 11 10.34 14.93 -15.06
N VAL A 12 10.01 13.92 -14.23
CA VAL A 12 9.05 12.83 -14.57
C VAL A 12 8.30 12.37 -13.33
N SER A 13 7.15 11.75 -13.55
CA SER A 13 6.42 10.97 -12.53
C SER A 13 7.17 9.68 -12.17
N SER A 14 6.73 8.97 -11.13
CA SER A 14 7.32 7.69 -10.68
C SER A 14 8.82 7.75 -10.38
N LEU A 15 9.31 8.93 -9.97
CA LEU A 15 10.72 9.19 -9.67
C LEU A 15 11.20 8.50 -8.38
N GLY A 16 10.27 7.98 -7.58
CA GLY A 16 10.57 7.33 -6.30
C GLY A 16 10.53 8.27 -5.10
N LYS A 17 9.74 9.36 -5.17
CA LYS A 17 9.51 10.25 -4.02
C LYS A 17 9.05 9.48 -2.77
N GLY A 18 8.04 8.60 -2.91
CA GLY A 18 7.51 7.79 -1.82
C GLY A 18 8.58 6.95 -1.14
N ILE A 19 9.43 6.28 -1.90
CA ILE A 19 10.52 5.47 -1.36
C ILE A 19 11.60 6.32 -0.69
N ALA A 20 11.97 7.45 -1.27
CA ALA A 20 12.95 8.37 -0.67
C ALA A 20 12.41 8.98 0.64
N SER A 21 11.12 9.38 0.64
CA SER A 21 10.42 9.89 1.82
C SER A 21 10.38 8.84 2.93
N ALA A 22 9.94 7.63 2.62
CA ALA A 22 9.84 6.51 3.55
C ALA A 22 11.22 6.10 4.09
N SER A 23 12.25 6.07 3.23
CA SER A 23 13.63 5.75 3.61
C SER A 23 14.18 6.78 4.60
N LEU A 24 14.06 8.06 4.29
CA LEU A 24 14.52 9.12 5.21
C LEU A 24 13.73 9.08 6.53
N ALA A 25 12.41 8.91 6.47
CA ALA A 25 11.56 8.77 7.65
C ALA A 25 12.02 7.61 8.54
N SER A 26 12.28 6.45 7.95
CA SER A 26 12.75 5.28 8.70
C SER A 26 14.12 5.48 9.35
N ILE A 27 15.05 6.17 8.66
CA ILE A 27 16.35 6.51 9.24
C ILE A 27 16.19 7.45 10.45
N LEU A 28 15.34 8.49 10.31
CA LEU A 28 15.06 9.43 11.39
C LEU A 28 14.33 8.76 12.57
N GLU A 29 13.43 7.81 12.29
CA GLU A 29 12.78 6.97 13.31
C GLU A 29 13.82 6.19 14.13
N THR A 30 14.83 5.59 13.49
CA THR A 30 15.90 4.85 14.20
C THR A 30 16.80 5.76 15.02
N ARG A 31 16.83 7.06 14.77
CA ARG A 31 17.49 8.06 15.61
C ARG A 31 16.69 8.43 16.88
N GLY A 32 15.50 7.84 17.05
CA GLY A 32 14.63 8.05 18.21
C GLY A 32 13.68 9.25 18.07
N LEU A 33 13.45 9.72 16.85
CA LEU A 33 12.48 10.79 16.57
C LEU A 33 11.09 10.21 16.30
N ASN A 34 10.05 10.91 16.78
CA ASN A 34 8.67 10.61 16.42
C ASN A 34 8.38 11.22 15.04
N ILE A 35 8.09 10.36 14.07
CA ILE A 35 7.96 10.74 12.65
C ILE A 35 6.52 10.53 12.17
N THR A 36 6.03 11.45 11.35
CA THR A 36 4.83 11.25 10.55
C THR A 36 5.09 11.59 9.07
N LEU A 37 4.30 10.98 8.19
CA LEU A 37 4.35 11.28 6.75
C LEU A 37 2.97 11.73 6.27
N LEU A 38 2.97 12.69 5.35
CA LEU A 38 1.77 13.17 4.68
C LEU A 38 1.97 13.08 3.17
N LYS A 39 0.93 12.62 2.48
CA LYS A 39 0.85 12.59 1.01
C LYS A 39 -0.19 13.58 0.52
N LEU A 40 0.21 14.47 -0.36
CA LEU A 40 -0.62 15.50 -0.99
C LEU A 40 -0.73 15.20 -2.48
N ASP A 41 -1.92 14.80 -2.94
CA ASP A 41 -2.15 14.40 -4.32
C ASP A 41 -2.87 15.48 -5.13
N PRO A 42 -2.32 15.92 -6.27
CA PRO A 42 -2.83 17.08 -6.99
C PRO A 42 -4.07 16.79 -7.85
N TYR A 43 -4.52 15.54 -7.97
CA TYR A 43 -5.70 15.21 -8.76
C TYR A 43 -7.03 15.65 -8.07
N ILE A 44 -8.09 15.78 -8.90
CA ILE A 44 -9.40 16.31 -8.47
C ILE A 44 -10.33 15.24 -7.88
N ASN A 45 -9.99 13.96 -7.93
CA ASN A 45 -10.74 12.94 -7.22
C ASN A 45 -10.72 13.24 -5.71
N VAL A 46 -11.86 13.07 -5.04
CA VAL A 46 -11.97 13.34 -3.59
C VAL A 46 -11.12 12.35 -2.79
N ASP A 47 -11.14 11.09 -3.22
CA ASP A 47 -10.30 10.01 -2.75
C ASP A 47 -9.96 9.04 -3.89
N PRO A 48 -8.98 8.13 -3.75
CA PRO A 48 -8.62 7.17 -4.79
C PRO A 48 -9.51 5.92 -4.86
N GLY A 49 -10.51 5.76 -3.98
CA GLY A 49 -11.30 4.54 -3.86
C GLY A 49 -12.03 4.10 -5.13
N THR A 50 -12.38 5.06 -6.00
CA THR A 50 -13.05 4.80 -7.30
C THR A 50 -12.11 4.86 -8.49
N MET A 51 -10.82 5.11 -8.28
CA MET A 51 -9.84 5.23 -9.35
C MET A 51 -9.46 3.86 -9.93
N SER A 52 -9.13 3.85 -11.21
CA SER A 52 -8.72 2.61 -11.88
C SER A 52 -7.32 2.18 -11.42
N PRO A 53 -7.14 0.92 -10.98
CA PRO A 53 -5.81 0.38 -10.67
C PRO A 53 -4.80 0.45 -11.83
N PHE A 54 -5.29 0.52 -13.07
CA PHE A 54 -4.45 0.70 -14.26
C PHE A 54 -3.72 2.04 -14.30
N GLN A 55 -4.27 3.08 -13.67
CA GLN A 55 -3.71 4.43 -13.71
C GLN A 55 -2.95 4.79 -12.43
N HIS A 56 -3.38 4.25 -11.29
CA HIS A 56 -2.90 4.69 -9.97
C HIS A 56 -2.32 3.56 -9.11
N GLY A 57 -2.29 2.31 -9.60
CA GLY A 57 -1.89 1.16 -8.81
C GLY A 57 -2.98 0.71 -7.81
N GLU A 58 -2.58 0.02 -6.76
CA GLU A 58 -3.52 -0.44 -5.73
C GLU A 58 -4.05 0.72 -4.89
N VAL A 59 -5.29 0.55 -4.39
CA VAL A 59 -5.84 1.40 -3.34
C VAL A 59 -5.43 0.80 -2.00
N PHE A 60 -4.60 1.53 -1.24
CA PHE A 60 -4.19 1.15 0.09
C PHE A 60 -5.22 1.60 1.13
N VAL A 61 -5.50 0.76 2.12
CA VAL A 61 -6.48 1.07 3.17
C VAL A 61 -5.80 1.16 4.52
N THR A 62 -6.05 2.26 5.23
CA THR A 62 -5.54 2.50 6.59
C THR A 62 -6.43 1.87 7.66
N ASN A 63 -5.96 1.83 8.92
CA ASN A 63 -6.76 1.27 10.02
C ASN A 63 -8.06 2.03 10.27
N ASP A 64 -8.07 3.35 10.10
CA ASP A 64 -9.26 4.21 10.24
C ASP A 64 -10.13 4.26 8.97
N GLY A 65 -9.91 3.34 8.02
CA GLY A 65 -10.74 3.16 6.82
C GLY A 65 -10.55 4.22 5.73
N ALA A 66 -9.41 4.91 5.69
CA ALA A 66 -9.10 5.74 4.52
C ALA A 66 -8.69 4.87 3.34
N GLU A 67 -9.30 5.12 2.17
CA GLU A 67 -8.80 4.66 0.88
C GLU A 67 -7.78 5.67 0.37
N THR A 68 -6.54 5.23 0.16
CA THR A 68 -5.41 6.13 -0.10
C THR A 68 -4.60 5.66 -1.30
N ASP A 69 -3.71 6.51 -1.77
CA ASP A 69 -2.69 6.18 -2.77
C ASP A 69 -1.74 5.09 -2.23
N LEU A 70 -1.16 4.31 -3.14
CA LEU A 70 -0.21 3.23 -2.83
C LEU A 70 1.03 3.70 -2.04
N ASP A 71 1.36 4.99 -2.09
CA ASP A 71 2.50 5.55 -1.36
C ASP A 71 2.35 5.42 0.16
N LEU A 72 1.11 5.46 0.71
CA LEU A 72 0.92 5.21 2.14
C LEU A 72 1.33 3.79 2.53
N GLY A 73 1.11 2.82 1.64
CA GLY A 73 1.62 1.47 1.82
C GLY A 73 3.15 1.43 1.87
N HIS A 74 3.83 2.20 1.01
CA HIS A 74 5.29 2.34 1.11
C HIS A 74 5.69 2.93 2.46
N TYR A 75 5.01 3.98 2.93
CA TYR A 75 5.34 4.60 4.22
C TYR A 75 5.22 3.60 5.37
N GLU A 76 4.08 2.93 5.52
CA GLU A 76 3.85 1.98 6.61
C GLU A 76 4.76 0.73 6.56
N ARG A 77 5.28 0.37 5.39
CA ARG A 77 6.32 -0.68 5.29
C ARG A 77 7.69 -0.24 5.82
N PHE A 78 7.98 1.06 5.79
CA PHE A 78 9.28 1.61 6.20
C PHE A 78 9.28 2.15 7.62
N VAL A 79 8.19 2.73 8.11
CA VAL A 79 8.06 3.26 9.47
C VAL A 79 7.07 2.43 10.29
N ARG A 80 7.20 2.47 11.62
CA ARG A 80 6.24 1.82 12.54
C ARG A 80 5.08 2.74 12.93
N THR A 81 5.11 4.00 12.51
CA THR A 81 4.01 4.94 12.70
C THR A 81 2.81 4.48 11.85
N GLN A 82 1.65 4.34 12.48
CA GLN A 82 0.40 4.09 11.76
C GLN A 82 -0.12 5.39 11.17
N LEU A 83 -0.49 5.34 9.90
CA LEU A 83 -1.04 6.45 9.16
C LEU A 83 -2.58 6.32 9.05
N GLY A 84 -3.26 7.44 8.82
CA GLY A 84 -4.71 7.47 8.74
C GLY A 84 -5.23 8.54 7.77
N LYS A 85 -6.55 8.82 7.87
CA LYS A 85 -7.29 9.79 7.03
C LYS A 85 -6.66 11.18 6.96
N LYS A 86 -5.91 11.56 8.00
CA LYS A 86 -5.23 12.86 8.07
C LYS A 86 -3.93 12.91 7.28
N ASN A 87 -3.38 11.74 6.94
CA ASN A 87 -2.06 11.62 6.33
C ASN A 87 -2.08 11.63 4.79
N ASN A 88 -3.26 11.53 4.19
CA ASN A 88 -3.44 11.67 2.75
C ASN A 88 -4.64 12.58 2.43
N PHE A 89 -4.44 13.54 1.56
CA PHE A 89 -5.53 14.32 1.00
C PHE A 89 -5.21 14.80 -0.42
N THR A 90 -6.28 14.94 -1.19
CA THR A 90 -6.25 15.29 -2.61
C THR A 90 -6.62 16.76 -2.84
N ALA A 91 -6.29 17.30 -4.00
CA ALA A 91 -6.81 18.60 -4.43
C ALA A 91 -8.36 18.58 -4.41
N GLY A 92 -8.99 17.49 -4.87
CA GLY A 92 -10.44 17.35 -4.86
C GLY A 92 -11.05 17.57 -3.48
N ARG A 93 -10.51 16.92 -2.45
CA ARG A 93 -10.95 17.11 -1.05
C ARG A 93 -10.76 18.53 -0.56
N VAL A 94 -9.62 19.16 -0.87
CA VAL A 94 -9.36 20.56 -0.50
C VAL A 94 -10.39 21.51 -1.13
N TYR A 95 -10.61 21.37 -2.44
CA TYR A 95 -11.59 22.19 -3.14
C TYR A 95 -13.02 21.95 -2.64
N GLN A 96 -13.40 20.70 -2.40
CA GLN A 96 -14.71 20.36 -1.83
C GLN A 96 -14.93 21.06 -0.50
N ASN A 97 -13.97 20.96 0.45
CA ASN A 97 -14.07 21.62 1.75
C ASN A 97 -14.28 23.14 1.64
N VAL A 98 -13.53 23.78 0.73
CA VAL A 98 -13.63 25.24 0.54
C VAL A 98 -14.96 25.62 -0.12
N ILE A 99 -15.43 24.87 -1.12
CA ILE A 99 -16.71 25.10 -1.80
C ILE A 99 -17.88 24.90 -0.81
N GLU A 100 -17.86 23.84 -0.01
CA GLU A 100 -18.88 23.59 1.01
C GLU A 100 -18.96 24.71 2.05
N ARG A 101 -17.81 25.24 2.48
CA ARG A 101 -17.75 26.41 3.40
C ARG A 101 -18.28 27.66 2.73
N GLU A 102 -17.97 27.89 1.45
CA GLU A 102 -18.53 29.01 0.68
C GLU A 102 -20.06 28.92 0.63
N ARG A 103 -20.60 27.73 0.29
CA ARG A 103 -22.05 27.49 0.21
C ARG A 103 -22.77 27.66 1.55
N ARG A 104 -22.11 27.37 2.68
CA ARG A 104 -22.65 27.65 4.02
C ARG A 104 -22.58 29.09 4.42
N GLY A 105 -21.85 29.96 3.68
CA GLY A 105 -21.66 31.36 4.02
C GLY A 105 -20.53 31.65 5.00
N ASP A 106 -19.64 30.70 5.26
CA ASP A 106 -18.56 30.84 6.25
C ASP A 106 -17.59 32.01 5.91
N TYR A 107 -17.53 32.41 4.65
CA TYR A 107 -16.69 33.49 4.17
C TYR A 107 -17.39 34.87 4.16
N LEU A 108 -18.61 35.00 4.71
CA LEU A 108 -19.34 36.25 4.91
C LEU A 108 -19.46 37.14 3.65
N GLY A 109 -19.56 36.52 2.45
CA GLY A 109 -19.68 37.22 1.18
C GLY A 109 -18.35 37.67 0.56
N ALA A 110 -17.21 37.27 1.13
CA ALA A 110 -15.91 37.55 0.53
C ALA A 110 -15.72 36.78 -0.80
N THR A 111 -14.93 37.33 -1.72
CA THR A 111 -14.52 36.63 -2.93
C THR A 111 -13.54 35.49 -2.55
N VAL A 112 -13.94 34.25 -2.77
CA VAL A 112 -13.12 33.06 -2.49
C VAL A 112 -12.17 32.82 -3.66
N GLN A 113 -10.87 32.71 -3.38
CA GLN A 113 -9.80 32.56 -4.37
C GLN A 113 -8.83 31.44 -3.98
N ILE A 114 -7.97 31.01 -4.89
CA ILE A 114 -6.94 30.00 -4.61
C ILE A 114 -6.03 30.50 -3.47
N ILE A 115 -5.56 31.74 -3.58
CA ILE A 115 -4.83 32.42 -2.50
C ILE A 115 -5.77 33.50 -1.93
N PRO A 116 -6.07 33.49 -0.61
CA PRO A 116 -5.52 32.58 0.41
C PRO A 116 -6.34 31.31 0.68
N HIS A 117 -7.58 31.18 0.20
CA HIS A 117 -8.57 30.24 0.77
C HIS A 117 -8.20 28.76 0.55
N ILE A 118 -7.76 28.38 -0.67
CA ILE A 118 -7.30 27.01 -0.96
C ILE A 118 -5.95 26.76 -0.26
N THR A 119 -5.02 27.69 -0.32
CA THR A 119 -3.72 27.54 0.34
C THR A 119 -3.84 27.46 1.86
N ASP A 120 -4.76 28.20 2.48
CA ASP A 120 -5.02 28.13 3.92
C ASP A 120 -5.64 26.79 4.31
N GLU A 121 -6.58 26.25 3.51
CA GLU A 121 -7.14 24.92 3.75
C GLU A 121 -6.06 23.82 3.64
N ILE A 122 -5.16 23.89 2.64
CA ILE A 122 -4.02 22.97 2.50
C ILE A 122 -3.13 23.04 3.74
N LYS A 123 -2.73 24.25 4.18
CA LYS A 123 -1.89 24.44 5.37
C LYS A 123 -2.56 23.93 6.65
N LYS A 124 -3.88 24.12 6.77
CA LYS A 124 -4.69 23.62 7.87
C LYS A 124 -4.65 22.08 7.91
N LEU A 125 -4.96 21.42 6.79
CA LEU A 125 -4.94 19.94 6.69
C LEU A 125 -3.54 19.37 6.98
N MET A 126 -2.47 20.01 6.49
CA MET A 126 -1.11 19.60 6.84
C MET A 126 -0.85 19.67 8.35
N LYS A 127 -1.29 20.76 9.02
CA LYS A 127 -1.11 20.92 10.47
C LYS A 127 -1.94 19.89 11.26
N GLU A 128 -3.14 19.55 10.79
CA GLU A 128 -4.00 18.54 11.40
C GLU A 128 -3.44 17.10 11.27
N GLY A 129 -2.66 16.82 10.21
CA GLY A 129 -2.06 15.52 9.96
C GLY A 129 -0.75 15.23 10.71
N VAL A 130 -0.26 16.21 11.48
CA VAL A 130 1.08 16.11 12.10
C VAL A 130 1.02 15.53 13.52
N ASP A 131 -0.11 15.70 14.22
CA ASP A 131 -0.27 15.32 15.63
C ASP A 131 0.95 15.78 16.50
N ASP A 132 1.55 14.90 17.31
CA ASP A 132 2.67 15.20 18.21
C ASP A 132 4.05 14.81 17.63
N ALA A 133 4.19 14.71 16.30
CA ALA A 133 5.44 14.31 15.66
C ALA A 133 6.56 15.37 15.85
N ASP A 134 7.79 14.89 16.05
CA ASP A 134 8.99 15.73 16.04
C ASP A 134 9.29 16.25 14.63
N VAL A 135 9.11 15.37 13.63
CA VAL A 135 9.34 15.66 12.21
C VAL A 135 8.17 15.13 11.37
N ALA A 136 7.65 15.99 10.51
CA ALA A 136 6.66 15.66 9.48
C ALA A 136 7.31 15.71 8.09
N LEU A 137 7.31 14.59 7.38
CA LEU A 137 7.69 14.56 5.98
C LEU A 137 6.43 14.72 5.13
N VAL A 138 6.40 15.75 4.31
CA VAL A 138 5.25 16.10 3.46
C VAL A 138 5.63 15.91 2.01
N GLU A 139 5.11 14.87 1.39
CA GLU A 139 5.34 14.58 -0.01
C GLU A 139 4.30 15.25 -0.89
N ILE A 140 4.77 16.05 -1.83
CA ILE A 140 3.94 16.70 -2.85
C ILE A 140 3.87 15.79 -4.08
N GLY A 141 2.68 15.30 -4.40
CA GLY A 141 2.41 14.55 -5.62
C GLY A 141 2.59 15.41 -6.87
N GLY A 142 2.71 14.74 -8.01
CA GLY A 142 2.94 15.39 -9.31
C GLY A 142 4.38 15.87 -9.49
N THR A 143 4.57 16.75 -10.47
CA THR A 143 5.87 17.27 -10.92
C THR A 143 5.92 18.78 -10.74
N ALA A 144 7.02 19.32 -10.28
CA ALA A 144 7.21 20.77 -10.19
C ALA A 144 7.09 21.39 -11.59
N GLY A 145 6.17 22.35 -11.74
CA GLY A 145 5.81 22.95 -13.01
C GLY A 145 4.44 22.54 -13.55
N ASP A 146 3.87 21.45 -13.06
CA ASP A 146 2.50 21.04 -13.42
C ASP A 146 1.47 21.97 -12.77
N ILE A 147 0.44 22.33 -13.54
CA ILE A 147 -0.60 23.31 -13.11
C ILE A 147 -1.31 22.83 -11.85
N GLU A 148 -1.64 21.54 -11.79
CA GLU A 148 -2.36 20.93 -10.69
C GLU A 148 -1.59 20.95 -9.36
N SER A 149 -0.26 20.97 -9.41
CA SER A 149 0.60 20.99 -8.20
C SER A 149 0.81 22.39 -7.63
N LEU A 150 0.53 23.44 -8.41
CA LEU A 150 0.81 24.84 -8.01
C LEU A 150 0.19 25.26 -6.68
N PRO A 151 -1.08 24.95 -6.34
CA PRO A 151 -1.66 25.34 -5.05
C PRO A 151 -0.93 24.71 -3.86
N PHE A 152 -0.46 23.46 -4.00
CA PHE A 152 0.32 22.77 -2.97
C PHE A 152 1.72 23.39 -2.81
N LEU A 153 2.40 23.66 -3.92
CA LEU A 153 3.72 24.31 -3.90
C LEU A 153 3.64 25.70 -3.29
N GLU A 154 2.60 26.48 -3.62
CA GLU A 154 2.37 27.79 -3.02
C GLU A 154 2.07 27.66 -1.51
N ALA A 155 1.27 26.68 -1.08
CA ALA A 155 0.95 26.47 0.33
C ALA A 155 2.21 26.11 1.15
N ILE A 156 3.10 25.23 0.67
CA ILE A 156 4.35 24.89 1.38
C ILE A 156 5.34 26.05 1.40
N ARG A 157 5.37 26.89 0.33
CA ARG A 157 6.15 28.12 0.32
C ARG A 157 5.68 29.08 1.41
N GLN A 158 4.36 29.32 1.52
CA GLN A 158 3.76 30.15 2.56
C GLN A 158 4.04 29.58 3.95
N MET A 159 3.89 28.26 4.11
CA MET A 159 4.12 27.59 5.39
C MET A 159 5.58 27.73 5.86
N SER A 160 6.54 27.66 4.94
CA SER A 160 7.95 27.92 5.25
C SER A 160 8.21 29.36 5.72
N LEU A 161 7.47 30.33 5.16
CA LEU A 161 7.57 31.72 5.61
C LEU A 161 6.95 31.92 7.00
N GLU A 162 5.82 31.26 7.27
CA GLU A 162 5.11 31.35 8.56
C GLU A 162 5.87 30.66 9.71
N LEU A 163 6.46 29.51 9.45
CA LEU A 163 7.13 28.67 10.47
C LEU A 163 8.60 29.06 10.68
N GLY A 164 9.21 29.73 9.71
CA GLY A 164 10.64 30.03 9.69
C GLY A 164 11.48 28.93 9.05
N ARG A 165 12.58 29.33 8.45
CA ARG A 165 13.51 28.43 7.73
C ARG A 165 14.19 27.40 8.66
N GLU A 166 14.31 27.70 9.92
CA GLU A 166 14.84 26.79 10.94
C GLU A 166 13.90 25.62 11.26
N ASN A 167 12.62 25.72 10.87
CA ASN A 167 11.61 24.69 11.11
C ASN A 167 11.16 23.98 9.82
N THR A 168 11.71 24.36 8.67
CA THR A 168 11.32 23.83 7.35
C THR A 168 12.53 23.49 6.49
N LEU A 169 12.46 22.39 5.76
CA LEU A 169 13.48 21.90 4.84
C LEU A 169 12.85 21.49 3.52
N PHE A 170 13.45 21.86 2.40
CA PHE A 170 12.99 21.44 1.07
C PHE A 170 13.94 20.43 0.45
N ILE A 171 13.44 19.23 0.20
CA ILE A 171 14.14 18.18 -0.57
C ILE A 171 13.48 18.10 -1.94
N HIS A 172 14.30 18.13 -2.99
CA HIS A 172 13.80 18.00 -4.35
C HIS A 172 14.42 16.80 -5.04
N LEU A 173 13.57 15.88 -5.50
CA LEU A 173 14.00 14.72 -6.28
C LEU A 173 14.03 15.06 -7.76
N THR A 174 15.07 14.62 -8.45
CA THR A 174 15.26 14.84 -9.88
C THR A 174 15.80 13.59 -10.57
N LEU A 175 15.72 13.56 -11.90
CA LEU A 175 16.28 12.49 -12.73
C LEU A 175 17.55 12.98 -13.41
N LEU A 176 18.59 12.15 -13.40
CA LEU A 176 19.78 12.28 -14.21
C LEU A 176 19.76 11.19 -15.30
N PRO A 177 19.20 11.46 -16.48
CA PRO A 177 19.15 10.46 -17.53
C PRO A 177 20.55 10.19 -18.10
N TYR A 178 20.86 8.92 -18.30
CA TYR A 178 22.07 8.50 -19.01
C TYR A 178 21.79 8.39 -20.52
N ILE A 179 22.55 9.09 -21.32
CA ILE A 179 22.43 9.03 -22.77
C ILE A 179 23.47 8.04 -23.31
N LYS A 180 23.04 6.82 -23.61
CA LYS A 180 23.92 5.72 -24.06
C LYS A 180 24.82 6.10 -25.23
N VAL A 181 24.30 6.84 -26.22
CA VAL A 181 25.06 7.27 -27.40
C VAL A 181 26.18 8.28 -27.05
N ALA A 182 25.95 9.13 -26.04
CA ALA A 182 26.90 10.13 -25.57
C ALA A 182 27.84 9.60 -24.48
N GLY A 183 27.48 8.47 -23.85
CA GLY A 183 28.27 7.87 -22.77
C GLY A 183 28.29 8.71 -21.48
N GLU A 184 27.27 9.56 -21.24
CA GLU A 184 27.30 10.51 -20.13
C GLU A 184 25.93 10.75 -19.49
N LEU A 185 25.92 11.12 -18.20
CA LEU A 185 24.77 11.63 -17.49
C LEU A 185 24.46 13.07 -17.93
N LYS A 186 23.17 13.38 -18.03
CA LYS A 186 22.72 14.74 -18.39
C LYS A 186 22.18 15.46 -17.18
N THR A 187 22.86 16.53 -16.77
CA THR A 187 22.48 17.36 -15.61
C THR A 187 21.44 18.43 -15.94
N LYS A 188 21.19 18.73 -17.21
CA LYS A 188 20.25 19.80 -17.62
C LYS A 188 18.80 19.58 -17.15
N PRO A 189 18.20 18.37 -17.20
CA PRO A 189 16.85 18.16 -16.68
C PRO A 189 16.71 18.54 -15.22
N THR A 190 17.68 18.17 -14.37
CA THR A 190 17.78 18.58 -12.97
C THR A 190 17.84 20.10 -12.82
N GLN A 191 18.70 20.77 -13.60
CA GLN A 191 18.83 22.23 -13.55
C GLN A 191 17.53 22.94 -13.94
N HIS A 192 16.80 22.44 -14.94
CA HIS A 192 15.51 22.99 -15.35
C HIS A 192 14.44 22.77 -14.28
N SER A 193 14.34 21.57 -13.71
CA SER A 193 13.38 21.27 -12.66
C SER A 193 13.56 22.17 -11.43
N VAL A 194 14.81 22.37 -10.99
CA VAL A 194 15.11 23.29 -9.89
C VAL A 194 14.81 24.74 -10.27
N LYS A 195 15.01 25.13 -11.53
CA LYS A 195 14.67 26.47 -12.02
C LYS A 195 13.16 26.71 -11.94
N GLU A 196 12.32 25.73 -12.32
CA GLU A 196 10.85 25.83 -12.19
C GLU A 196 10.46 25.98 -10.73
N LEU A 197 10.99 25.15 -9.83
CA LEU A 197 10.71 25.26 -8.39
C LEU A 197 11.11 26.64 -7.82
N ARG A 198 12.27 27.17 -8.23
CA ARG A 198 12.74 28.50 -7.85
C ARG A 198 11.84 29.60 -8.42
N GLY A 199 11.27 29.39 -9.60
CA GLY A 199 10.26 30.33 -10.20
C GLY A 199 9.03 30.51 -9.33
N ILE A 200 8.65 29.49 -8.55
CA ILE A 200 7.57 29.52 -7.57
C ILE A 200 8.02 30.18 -6.24
N GLY A 201 9.32 30.40 -6.05
CA GLY A 201 9.88 30.98 -4.83
C GLY A 201 10.41 29.95 -3.82
N ILE A 202 10.59 28.70 -4.22
CA ILE A 202 11.15 27.63 -3.39
C ILE A 202 12.58 27.32 -3.82
N GLN A 203 13.55 27.53 -2.92
CA GLN A 203 14.94 27.09 -3.09
C GLN A 203 15.09 25.74 -2.37
N PRO A 204 15.43 24.65 -3.08
CA PRO A 204 15.71 23.37 -2.42
C PRO A 204 16.96 23.48 -1.54
N ASP A 205 16.91 22.85 -0.37
CA ASP A 205 18.02 22.73 0.57
C ASP A 205 18.85 21.48 0.29
N ILE A 206 18.21 20.45 -0.27
CA ILE A 206 18.79 19.16 -0.59
C ILE A 206 18.26 18.71 -1.96
N LEU A 207 19.13 18.10 -2.75
CA LEU A 207 18.77 17.38 -3.97
C LEU A 207 19.03 15.89 -3.81
N ILE A 208 18.05 15.07 -4.24
CA ILE A 208 18.24 13.63 -4.43
C ILE A 208 18.10 13.36 -5.94
N CYS A 209 19.20 12.92 -6.54
CA CYS A 209 19.28 12.68 -7.98
C CYS A 209 19.18 11.19 -8.27
N ARG A 210 18.05 10.76 -8.88
CA ARG A 210 17.89 9.37 -9.32
C ARG A 210 18.66 9.14 -10.62
N SER A 211 19.35 8.01 -10.70
CA SER A 211 20.12 7.60 -11.91
C SER A 211 20.39 6.10 -11.89
N GLU A 212 20.59 5.53 -13.08
CA GLU A 212 21.12 4.18 -13.26
C GLU A 212 22.63 4.09 -12.94
N TYR A 213 23.37 5.20 -13.03
CA TYR A 213 24.83 5.26 -12.91
C TYR A 213 25.26 6.24 -11.82
N ALA A 214 26.39 5.94 -11.20
CA ALA A 214 26.99 6.81 -10.20
C ALA A 214 27.39 8.18 -10.80
N LEU A 215 27.26 9.23 -10.00
CA LEU A 215 27.62 10.60 -10.36
C LEU A 215 29.12 10.86 -10.11
N GLU A 216 29.79 11.42 -11.08
CA GLU A 216 31.16 11.90 -10.89
C GLU A 216 31.19 13.19 -10.06
N ASP A 217 32.28 13.43 -9.34
CA ASP A 217 32.47 14.65 -8.53
C ASP A 217 32.35 15.94 -9.35
N SER A 218 32.82 15.91 -10.61
CA SER A 218 32.72 17.03 -11.54
C SER A 218 31.25 17.40 -11.83
N ASP A 219 30.39 16.42 -12.04
CA ASP A 219 28.96 16.63 -12.29
C ASP A 219 28.22 17.02 -11.00
N ARG A 220 28.62 16.48 -9.84
CA ARG A 220 28.09 16.91 -8.53
C ARG A 220 28.33 18.39 -8.30
N LYS A 221 29.54 18.86 -8.51
CA LYS A 221 29.92 20.29 -8.42
C LYS A 221 29.13 21.16 -9.38
N LYS A 222 28.95 20.69 -10.61
CA LYS A 222 28.16 21.36 -11.63
C LYS A 222 26.68 21.48 -11.22
N ILE A 223 26.06 20.39 -10.75
CA ILE A 223 24.69 20.42 -10.24
C ILE A 223 24.59 21.41 -9.09
N ALA A 224 25.44 21.29 -8.08
CA ALA A 224 25.47 22.17 -6.92
C ALA A 224 25.51 23.65 -7.31
N LEU A 225 26.44 24.01 -8.22
CA LEU A 225 26.61 25.38 -8.71
C LEU A 225 25.36 25.91 -9.43
N PHE A 226 24.80 25.14 -10.39
CA PHE A 226 23.65 25.60 -11.19
C PHE A 226 22.31 25.63 -10.40
N THR A 227 22.19 24.80 -9.37
CA THR A 227 20.97 24.70 -8.55
C THR A 227 21.04 25.55 -7.28
N ASN A 228 22.19 26.13 -6.98
CA ASN A 228 22.44 26.89 -5.74
C ASN A 228 22.20 26.02 -4.48
N VAL A 229 22.68 24.78 -4.52
CA VAL A 229 22.65 23.81 -3.41
C VAL A 229 24.09 23.48 -3.04
N ALA A 230 24.39 23.28 -1.76
CA ALA A 230 25.73 22.91 -1.32
C ALA A 230 26.12 21.53 -1.87
N GLU A 231 27.39 21.30 -2.21
CA GLU A 231 27.87 20.02 -2.76
C GLU A 231 27.53 18.82 -1.85
N ASN A 232 27.67 18.98 -0.54
CA ASN A 232 27.34 17.98 0.47
C ASN A 232 25.81 17.79 0.69
N SER A 233 24.99 18.51 -0.03
CA SER A 233 23.53 18.39 -0.03
C SER A 233 22.99 17.86 -1.37
N VAL A 234 23.87 17.32 -2.24
CA VAL A 234 23.50 16.63 -3.48
C VAL A 234 23.76 15.13 -3.29
N PHE A 235 22.69 14.36 -3.19
CA PHE A 235 22.70 12.92 -2.96
C PHE A 235 22.27 12.15 -4.21
N MET A 236 22.69 10.89 -4.28
CA MET A 236 22.31 9.98 -5.35
C MET A 236 21.32 8.93 -4.84
N SER A 237 20.32 8.63 -5.64
CA SER A 237 19.47 7.45 -5.48
C SER A 237 19.66 6.57 -6.71
N LEU A 238 20.54 5.59 -6.61
CA LEU A 238 20.78 4.62 -7.68
C LEU A 238 19.66 3.58 -7.71
N ASP A 239 19.38 3.07 -8.91
CA ASP A 239 18.46 1.94 -9.06
C ASP A 239 19.01 0.72 -8.30
N LYS A 240 18.18 0.10 -7.48
CA LYS A 240 18.52 -1.05 -6.65
C LYS A 240 17.63 -2.23 -7.01
N ASP A 241 18.10 -3.43 -6.78
CA ASP A 241 17.36 -4.69 -6.94
C ASP A 241 16.22 -4.85 -5.90
N THR A 242 16.33 -4.16 -4.76
CA THR A 242 15.27 -4.05 -3.75
C THR A 242 15.23 -2.65 -3.15
N ILE A 243 14.00 -2.16 -2.89
CA ILE A 243 13.78 -0.85 -2.26
C ILE A 243 14.31 -0.79 -0.83
N TYR A 244 14.49 -1.93 -0.17
CA TYR A 244 14.96 -2.03 1.22
C TYR A 244 16.45 -1.73 1.40
N LYS A 245 17.21 -1.59 0.31
CA LYS A 245 18.60 -1.09 0.32
C LYS A 245 18.69 0.44 0.37
N VAL A 246 17.61 1.15 0.03
CA VAL A 246 17.63 2.61 -0.09
C VAL A 246 17.92 3.32 1.23
N PRO A 247 17.37 2.90 2.40
CA PRO A 247 17.72 3.53 3.69
C PRO A 247 19.22 3.50 3.99
N GLU A 248 19.87 2.34 3.82
CA GLU A 248 21.31 2.20 4.06
C GLU A 248 22.13 3.06 3.09
N ASP A 249 21.79 3.02 1.81
CA ASP A 249 22.49 3.79 0.76
C ASP A 249 22.42 5.31 0.99
N LEU A 250 21.26 5.83 1.41
CA LEU A 250 21.09 7.26 1.73
C LEU A 250 21.80 7.65 3.03
N HIS A 251 21.79 6.79 4.03
CA HIS A 251 22.51 6.99 5.27
C HIS A 251 24.03 7.00 5.08
N GLU A 252 24.59 6.05 4.32
CA GLU A 252 26.02 6.01 4.01
C GLU A 252 26.51 7.26 3.29
N GLN A 253 25.65 7.89 2.50
CA GLN A 253 25.94 9.18 1.88
C GLN A 253 25.81 10.36 2.85
N GLY A 254 25.27 10.18 4.08
CA GLY A 254 25.11 11.19 5.11
C GLY A 254 23.87 12.08 4.96
N LEU A 255 22.83 11.62 4.24
CA LEU A 255 21.59 12.41 4.03
C LEU A 255 20.95 12.83 5.35
N ASP A 256 20.79 11.90 6.27
CA ASP A 256 20.15 12.11 7.56
C ASP A 256 20.99 13.05 8.46
N ASP A 257 22.31 12.97 8.42
CA ASP A 257 23.18 13.91 9.15
C ASP A 257 23.03 15.35 8.66
N VAL A 258 22.92 15.53 7.32
CA VAL A 258 22.63 16.85 6.74
C VAL A 258 21.27 17.36 7.16
N VAL A 259 20.23 16.51 7.16
CA VAL A 259 18.87 16.87 7.62
C VAL A 259 18.88 17.26 9.10
N VAL A 260 19.48 16.42 9.96
CA VAL A 260 19.61 16.69 11.41
C VAL A 260 20.32 18.01 11.66
N SER A 261 21.41 18.28 10.95
CA SER A 261 22.17 19.52 11.08
C SER A 261 21.36 20.75 10.64
N LYS A 262 20.70 20.68 9.48
CA LYS A 262 19.94 21.81 8.92
C LYS A 262 18.72 22.19 9.78
N LEU A 263 18.02 21.20 10.35
CA LEU A 263 16.84 21.42 11.21
C LEU A 263 17.20 21.57 12.69
N GLY A 264 18.47 21.41 13.07
CA GLY A 264 18.91 21.47 14.47
C GLY A 264 18.23 20.42 15.35
N LEU A 265 18.00 19.21 14.83
CA LEU A 265 17.35 18.13 15.55
C LEU A 265 18.26 17.57 16.65
N LYS A 266 17.67 17.29 17.82
CA LYS A 266 18.35 16.64 18.92
C LYS A 266 17.95 15.17 18.95
N CYS A 267 18.81 14.30 18.44
CA CYS A 267 18.54 12.86 18.30
C CYS A 267 19.81 12.03 18.46
N GLY A 268 19.65 10.71 18.54
CA GLY A 268 20.76 9.75 18.59
C GLY A 268 21.42 9.51 17.23
N ALA A 269 22.34 8.57 17.18
CA ALA A 269 22.85 8.01 15.93
C ALA A 269 21.80 7.08 15.30
N ALA A 270 21.81 6.93 13.98
CA ALA A 270 20.94 5.98 13.31
C ALA A 270 21.36 4.53 13.60
N ASP A 271 20.37 3.67 13.82
CA ASP A 271 20.57 2.21 13.93
C ASP A 271 19.83 1.50 12.79
N LEU A 272 20.55 1.11 11.77
CA LEU A 272 20.02 0.40 10.60
C LEU A 272 20.21 -1.13 10.66
N SER A 273 20.46 -1.69 11.85
CA SER A 273 20.70 -3.13 12.04
C SER A 273 19.54 -3.99 11.54
N GLU A 274 18.28 -3.56 11.77
CA GLU A 274 17.08 -4.26 11.25
C GLU A 274 17.05 -4.24 9.72
N TRP A 275 17.32 -3.11 9.08
CA TRP A 275 17.37 -3.00 7.62
C TRP A 275 18.46 -3.87 7.00
N LYS A 276 19.67 -3.86 7.58
CA LYS A 276 20.77 -4.73 7.19
C LYS A 276 20.41 -6.22 7.29
N ASN A 277 19.67 -6.60 8.33
CA ASN A 277 19.18 -7.97 8.50
C ASN A 277 18.15 -8.35 7.42
N VAL A 278 17.20 -7.46 7.10
CA VAL A 278 16.22 -7.65 6.01
C VAL A 278 16.94 -7.86 4.68
N VAL A 279 17.86 -6.97 4.31
CA VAL A 279 18.62 -7.04 3.06
C VAL A 279 19.46 -8.31 3.00
N SER A 280 20.18 -8.65 4.08
CA SER A 280 21.00 -9.87 4.13
C SER A 280 20.20 -11.14 3.90
N LYS A 281 18.96 -11.22 4.45
CA LYS A 281 18.08 -12.37 4.24
C LYS A 281 17.52 -12.43 2.83
N LEU A 282 17.24 -11.29 2.21
CA LEU A 282 16.81 -11.22 0.80
C LEU A 282 17.89 -11.68 -0.16
N GLU A 283 19.15 -11.30 0.10
CA GLU A 283 20.29 -11.65 -0.76
C GLU A 283 20.74 -13.11 -0.62
N ARG A 284 20.48 -13.72 0.52
CA ARG A 284 20.98 -15.08 0.85
C ARG A 284 19.85 -16.00 1.31
N PRO A 285 18.85 -16.25 0.45
CA PRO A 285 17.79 -17.20 0.78
C PRO A 285 18.33 -18.63 0.79
N ASN A 286 17.85 -19.46 1.73
CA ASN A 286 18.25 -20.86 1.84
C ASN A 286 17.40 -21.79 0.97
N HIS A 287 16.22 -21.32 0.55
CA HIS A 287 15.23 -22.07 -0.23
C HIS A 287 14.63 -21.19 -1.33
N SER A 288 13.89 -21.81 -2.24
CA SER A 288 13.09 -21.12 -3.25
C SER A 288 11.72 -21.80 -3.38
N VAL A 289 10.67 -21.01 -3.61
CA VAL A 289 9.32 -21.50 -3.88
C VAL A 289 8.69 -20.72 -5.01
N ASP A 290 7.80 -21.37 -5.76
CA ASP A 290 7.06 -20.80 -6.88
C ASP A 290 5.59 -20.65 -6.48
N ILE A 291 5.11 -19.42 -6.38
CA ILE A 291 3.74 -19.09 -5.96
C ILE A 291 2.94 -18.63 -7.18
N ALA A 292 1.83 -19.33 -7.47
CA ALA A 292 0.87 -18.86 -8.45
C ALA A 292 -0.02 -17.79 -7.85
N MET A 293 0.00 -16.58 -8.38
CA MET A 293 -0.98 -15.52 -8.10
C MET A 293 -1.99 -15.49 -9.23
N VAL A 294 -3.24 -15.90 -8.95
CA VAL A 294 -4.30 -16.02 -9.95
C VAL A 294 -5.25 -14.83 -9.85
N GLY A 295 -5.15 -13.90 -10.77
CA GLY A 295 -5.89 -12.63 -10.73
C GLY A 295 -6.26 -12.07 -12.10
N LYS A 296 -6.63 -10.78 -12.15
CA LYS A 296 -7.12 -10.12 -13.38
C LYS A 296 -6.08 -9.23 -14.06
N TYR A 297 -5.26 -8.53 -13.33
CA TYR A 297 -4.41 -7.45 -13.82
C TYR A 297 -2.94 -7.88 -13.84
N MET A 298 -2.68 -9.02 -14.47
CA MET A 298 -1.38 -9.69 -14.38
C MET A 298 -0.23 -8.94 -15.07
N ASP A 299 -0.54 -8.06 -16.03
CA ASP A 299 0.45 -7.17 -16.67
C ASP A 299 0.80 -5.92 -15.82
N LEU A 300 0.05 -5.68 -14.73
CA LEU A 300 0.19 -4.52 -13.86
C LEU A 300 0.52 -4.96 -12.43
N THR A 301 1.79 -5.21 -12.17
CA THR A 301 2.28 -5.66 -10.86
C THR A 301 1.98 -4.68 -9.72
N GLU A 302 1.84 -3.39 -10.01
CA GLU A 302 1.49 -2.36 -9.02
C GLU A 302 0.05 -2.46 -8.51
N SER A 303 -0.86 -3.15 -9.23
CA SER A 303 -2.22 -3.42 -8.75
C SER A 303 -2.26 -4.39 -7.56
N TYR A 304 -1.19 -5.15 -7.33
CA TYR A 304 -1.03 -6.10 -6.23
C TYR A 304 0.25 -5.82 -5.43
N LYS A 305 0.61 -4.54 -5.31
CA LYS A 305 1.90 -4.14 -4.72
C LYS A 305 2.04 -4.63 -3.29
N SER A 306 1.08 -4.34 -2.41
CA SER A 306 1.13 -4.77 -1.01
C SER A 306 1.16 -6.28 -0.88
N LEU A 307 0.42 -7.00 -1.73
CA LEU A 307 0.39 -8.46 -1.71
C LEU A 307 1.72 -9.07 -2.14
N SER A 308 2.32 -8.55 -3.20
CA SER A 308 3.65 -8.98 -3.66
C SER A 308 4.72 -8.70 -2.61
N GLU A 309 4.67 -7.53 -1.97
CA GLU A 309 5.58 -7.19 -0.87
C GLU A 309 5.35 -8.11 0.36
N ALA A 310 4.10 -8.42 0.73
CA ALA A 310 3.80 -9.33 1.83
C ALA A 310 4.39 -10.74 1.62
N LEU A 311 4.35 -11.24 0.39
CA LEU A 311 5.00 -12.51 0.03
C LEU A 311 6.53 -12.41 0.15
N ILE A 312 7.13 -11.29 -0.28
CA ILE A 312 8.58 -11.04 -0.14
C ILE A 312 8.96 -10.94 1.35
N HIS A 313 8.17 -10.23 2.17
CA HIS A 313 8.38 -10.14 3.62
C HIS A 313 8.36 -11.52 4.29
N ALA A 314 7.38 -12.35 3.93
CA ALA A 314 7.35 -13.73 4.41
C ALA A 314 8.59 -14.52 3.96
N GLY A 315 9.07 -14.26 2.75
CA GLY A 315 10.34 -14.80 2.25
C GLY A 315 11.54 -14.38 3.14
N VAL A 316 11.62 -13.13 3.56
CA VAL A 316 12.64 -12.63 4.51
C VAL A 316 12.60 -13.43 5.82
N HIS A 317 11.40 -13.58 6.41
CA HIS A 317 11.23 -14.23 7.72
C HIS A 317 11.38 -15.76 7.67
N THR A 318 11.17 -16.37 6.50
CA THR A 318 11.35 -17.82 6.29
C THR A 318 12.66 -18.17 5.57
N GLN A 319 13.52 -17.17 5.27
CA GLN A 319 14.76 -17.31 4.49
C GLN A 319 14.52 -18.04 3.16
N THR A 320 13.47 -17.65 2.46
CA THR A 320 13.00 -18.29 1.23
C THR A 320 12.87 -17.25 0.12
N LYS A 321 13.48 -17.52 -1.05
CA LYS A 321 13.21 -16.74 -2.26
C LYS A 321 11.81 -17.07 -2.75
N VAL A 322 10.94 -16.09 -2.84
CA VAL A 322 9.59 -16.27 -3.36
C VAL A 322 9.57 -15.78 -4.81
N ASN A 323 9.33 -16.71 -5.74
CA ASN A 323 9.10 -16.39 -7.14
C ASN A 323 7.59 -16.30 -7.35
N ILE A 324 7.08 -15.11 -7.69
CA ILE A 324 5.67 -14.88 -7.94
C ILE A 324 5.41 -15.06 -9.43
N HIS A 325 4.54 -16.00 -9.78
CA HIS A 325 4.08 -16.25 -11.15
C HIS A 325 2.65 -15.77 -11.28
N TYR A 326 2.44 -14.80 -12.15
CA TYR A 326 1.13 -14.20 -12.37
C TYR A 326 0.37 -14.98 -13.45
N PHE A 327 -0.84 -15.44 -13.10
CA PHE A 327 -1.74 -16.17 -14.00
C PHE A 327 -3.02 -15.38 -14.23
N ASP A 328 -3.35 -15.13 -15.49
CA ASP A 328 -4.63 -14.51 -15.83
C ASP A 328 -5.77 -15.50 -15.61
N SER A 329 -6.73 -15.10 -14.78
CA SER A 329 -7.88 -15.94 -14.46
C SER A 329 -8.77 -16.23 -15.67
N GLU A 330 -8.85 -15.35 -16.68
CA GLU A 330 -9.58 -15.62 -17.91
C GLU A 330 -8.90 -16.69 -18.79
N GLU A 331 -7.57 -16.77 -18.73
CA GLU A 331 -6.84 -17.84 -19.40
C GLU A 331 -7.08 -19.19 -18.72
N ILE A 332 -7.11 -19.23 -17.38
CA ILE A 332 -7.47 -20.44 -16.62
C ILE A 332 -8.92 -20.86 -16.89
N GLU A 333 -9.82 -19.90 -17.03
CA GLU A 333 -11.20 -20.18 -17.39
C GLU A 333 -11.32 -20.90 -18.74
N LYS A 334 -10.56 -20.46 -19.74
CA LYS A 334 -10.56 -21.03 -21.10
C LYS A 334 -9.79 -22.34 -21.21
N ASN A 335 -8.61 -22.42 -20.60
CA ASN A 335 -7.62 -23.47 -20.84
C ASN A 335 -7.52 -24.51 -19.70
N GLY A 336 -8.22 -24.25 -18.57
CA GLY A 336 -8.13 -25.07 -17.36
C GLY A 336 -6.92 -24.72 -16.48
N ALA A 337 -6.90 -25.26 -15.28
CA ALA A 337 -5.91 -24.95 -14.24
C ALA A 337 -4.62 -25.80 -14.30
N GLY A 338 -4.42 -26.61 -15.35
CA GLY A 338 -3.27 -27.53 -15.46
C GLY A 338 -1.90 -26.85 -15.37
N ALA A 339 -1.78 -25.58 -15.78
CA ALA A 339 -0.56 -24.80 -15.68
C ALA A 339 -0.09 -24.59 -14.22
N LEU A 340 -1.00 -24.71 -13.24
CA LEU A 340 -0.70 -24.56 -11.81
C LEU A 340 0.02 -25.77 -11.20
N SER A 341 0.11 -26.90 -11.90
CA SER A 341 0.67 -28.17 -11.39
C SER A 341 2.15 -28.10 -10.97
N LYS A 342 2.88 -27.10 -11.44
CA LYS A 342 4.29 -26.88 -11.11
C LYS A 342 4.49 -25.88 -9.96
N MET A 343 3.42 -25.29 -9.47
CA MET A 343 3.50 -24.26 -8.44
C MET A 343 3.51 -24.88 -7.04
N SER A 344 4.29 -24.32 -6.16
CA SER A 344 4.42 -24.74 -4.76
C SER A 344 3.18 -24.35 -3.93
N ALA A 345 2.46 -23.32 -4.32
CA ALA A 345 1.22 -22.87 -3.69
C ALA A 345 0.43 -21.96 -4.64
N VAL A 346 -0.87 -21.81 -4.37
CA VAL A 346 -1.81 -20.97 -5.13
C VAL A 346 -2.35 -19.87 -4.22
N LEU A 347 -2.35 -18.64 -4.72
CA LEU A 347 -2.93 -17.48 -4.08
C LEU A 347 -3.96 -16.84 -5.01
N VAL A 348 -5.17 -16.59 -4.50
CA VAL A 348 -6.23 -15.83 -5.18
C VAL A 348 -6.43 -14.51 -4.45
N PRO A 349 -6.06 -13.38 -5.06
CA PRO A 349 -6.14 -12.05 -4.43
C PRO A 349 -7.56 -11.48 -4.41
N GLY A 350 -7.71 -10.37 -3.69
CA GLY A 350 -8.88 -9.52 -3.73
C GLY A 350 -9.19 -8.96 -5.12
N GLY A 351 -10.39 -8.40 -5.30
CA GLY A 351 -10.84 -7.79 -6.54
C GLY A 351 -12.35 -7.61 -6.57
N PHE A 352 -12.85 -6.98 -7.62
CA PHE A 352 -14.28 -6.71 -7.83
C PHE A 352 -14.71 -7.12 -9.25
N GLY A 353 -16.01 -7.39 -9.41
CA GLY A 353 -16.68 -7.61 -10.70
C GLY A 353 -16.46 -9.00 -11.31
N LEU A 354 -17.29 -9.30 -12.29
CA LEU A 354 -17.56 -10.63 -12.86
C LEU A 354 -16.39 -11.25 -13.64
N ARG A 355 -15.48 -10.46 -14.22
CA ARG A 355 -14.46 -10.93 -15.16
C ARG A 355 -13.50 -11.94 -14.52
N GLY A 356 -13.33 -13.13 -15.12
CA GLY A 356 -12.37 -14.17 -14.71
C GLY A 356 -12.74 -14.89 -13.40
N ILE A 357 -13.98 -14.81 -12.92
CA ILE A 357 -14.42 -15.46 -11.67
C ILE A 357 -14.37 -16.98 -11.79
N GLU A 358 -14.88 -17.55 -12.90
CA GLU A 358 -14.87 -19.00 -13.09
C GLU A 358 -13.44 -19.57 -13.18
N GLY A 359 -12.49 -18.80 -13.72
CA GLY A 359 -11.08 -19.19 -13.70
C GLY A 359 -10.48 -19.21 -12.30
N LYS A 360 -10.85 -18.26 -11.43
CA LYS A 360 -10.46 -18.28 -10.03
C LYS A 360 -11.06 -19.47 -9.28
N ILE A 361 -12.35 -19.77 -9.51
CA ILE A 361 -13.03 -20.96 -8.94
C ILE A 361 -12.30 -22.24 -9.37
N LYS A 362 -11.93 -22.37 -10.67
CA LYS A 362 -11.14 -23.51 -11.16
C LYS A 362 -9.76 -23.61 -10.50
N ALA A 363 -9.11 -22.49 -10.21
CA ALA A 363 -7.83 -22.48 -9.52
C ALA A 363 -7.96 -22.95 -8.06
N VAL A 364 -9.02 -22.53 -7.36
CA VAL A 364 -9.37 -23.02 -6.01
C VAL A 364 -9.61 -24.52 -6.03
N GLN A 365 -10.45 -25.00 -6.96
CA GLN A 365 -10.75 -26.43 -7.12
C GLN A 365 -9.46 -27.24 -7.33
N PHE A 366 -8.62 -26.75 -8.23
CA PHE A 366 -7.34 -27.41 -8.52
C PHE A 366 -6.44 -27.51 -7.28
N ALA A 367 -6.33 -26.43 -6.51
CA ALA A 367 -5.54 -26.42 -5.29
C ALA A 367 -6.10 -27.40 -4.24
N ARG A 368 -7.43 -27.40 -4.03
CA ARG A 368 -8.12 -28.29 -3.09
C ARG A 368 -7.94 -29.78 -3.46
N GLU A 369 -8.20 -30.12 -4.72
CA GLU A 369 -8.15 -31.53 -5.18
C GLU A 369 -6.73 -32.11 -5.23
N ASN A 370 -5.72 -31.27 -5.47
CA ASN A 370 -4.32 -31.68 -5.56
C ASN A 370 -3.51 -31.45 -4.28
N ASN A 371 -4.17 -31.06 -3.17
CA ASN A 371 -3.51 -30.78 -1.89
C ASN A 371 -2.39 -29.72 -1.98
N ILE A 372 -2.54 -28.75 -2.87
CA ILE A 372 -1.62 -27.63 -3.03
C ILE A 372 -1.99 -26.53 -2.03
N PRO A 373 -1.05 -26.01 -1.23
CA PRO A 373 -1.33 -24.90 -0.31
C PRO A 373 -2.05 -23.76 -0.99
N PHE A 374 -3.16 -23.28 -0.37
CA PHE A 374 -4.04 -22.27 -0.92
C PHE A 374 -4.26 -21.13 0.05
N LEU A 375 -4.08 -19.88 -0.44
CA LEU A 375 -4.45 -18.65 0.26
C LEU A 375 -5.46 -17.86 -0.58
N GLY A 376 -6.67 -17.62 -0.01
CA GLY A 376 -7.67 -16.75 -0.61
C GLY A 376 -7.83 -15.46 0.19
N ILE A 377 -7.77 -14.30 -0.46
CA ILE A 377 -7.89 -12.98 0.19
C ILE A 377 -9.10 -12.25 -0.37
N CYS A 378 -10.00 -11.78 0.49
CA CYS A 378 -11.20 -11.00 0.17
C CYS A 378 -12.06 -11.74 -0.89
N LEU A 379 -12.04 -11.33 -2.16
CA LEU A 379 -12.67 -12.09 -3.24
C LEU A 379 -12.17 -13.54 -3.31
N GLY A 380 -10.91 -13.79 -2.93
CA GLY A 380 -10.34 -15.13 -2.87
C GLY A 380 -11.04 -16.03 -1.84
N LEU A 381 -11.49 -15.50 -0.71
CA LEU A 381 -12.37 -16.24 0.22
C LEU A 381 -13.73 -16.50 -0.42
N GLN A 382 -14.33 -15.51 -1.05
CA GLN A 382 -15.67 -15.62 -1.65
C GLN A 382 -15.70 -16.71 -2.73
N VAL A 383 -14.72 -16.73 -3.64
CA VAL A 383 -14.64 -17.79 -4.67
C VAL A 383 -14.30 -19.15 -4.08
N ALA A 384 -13.57 -19.22 -2.96
CA ALA A 384 -13.33 -20.48 -2.24
C ALA A 384 -14.62 -21.04 -1.63
N VAL A 385 -15.46 -20.20 -1.04
CA VAL A 385 -16.78 -20.59 -0.52
C VAL A 385 -17.69 -21.03 -1.66
N ILE A 386 -17.72 -20.31 -2.79
CA ILE A 386 -18.52 -20.69 -3.98
C ILE A 386 -18.06 -22.03 -4.53
N GLU A 387 -16.76 -22.25 -4.70
CA GLU A 387 -16.20 -23.52 -5.17
C GLU A 387 -16.62 -24.68 -4.26
N PHE A 388 -16.44 -24.50 -2.96
CA PHE A 388 -16.74 -25.53 -1.98
C PHE A 388 -18.25 -25.84 -1.92
N ALA A 389 -19.09 -24.81 -1.99
CA ALA A 389 -20.54 -24.96 -2.04
C ALA A 389 -20.98 -25.80 -3.27
N ARG A 390 -20.46 -25.48 -4.44
CA ARG A 390 -20.77 -26.19 -5.69
C ARG A 390 -20.31 -27.64 -5.67
N ASN A 391 -19.05 -27.89 -5.32
CA ASN A 391 -18.41 -29.19 -5.53
C ASN A 391 -18.47 -30.12 -4.32
N MET A 392 -18.62 -29.59 -3.10
CA MET A 392 -18.60 -30.38 -1.87
C MET A 392 -19.95 -30.39 -1.15
N ALA A 393 -20.69 -29.27 -1.12
CA ALA A 393 -21.95 -29.13 -0.41
C ALA A 393 -23.20 -29.38 -1.30
N GLN A 394 -23.02 -29.83 -2.55
CA GLN A 394 -24.09 -30.15 -3.51
C GLN A 394 -25.06 -28.98 -3.74
N MET A 395 -24.54 -27.76 -3.79
CA MET A 395 -25.29 -26.55 -4.09
C MET A 395 -24.99 -26.15 -5.55
N ASP A 396 -25.56 -26.87 -6.51
CA ASP A 396 -25.35 -26.61 -7.93
C ASP A 396 -25.75 -25.18 -8.28
N GLY A 397 -24.85 -24.44 -8.96
CA GLY A 397 -25.08 -23.05 -9.32
C GLY A 397 -24.87 -22.03 -8.18
N ALA A 398 -24.37 -22.47 -6.99
CA ALA A 398 -24.04 -21.52 -5.91
C ALA A 398 -23.16 -20.38 -6.41
N ASN A 399 -23.48 -19.13 -6.02
CA ASN A 399 -22.80 -17.97 -6.54
C ASN A 399 -22.84 -16.79 -5.53
N SER A 400 -22.20 -15.69 -5.91
CA SER A 400 -22.37 -14.39 -5.28
C SER A 400 -23.50 -13.61 -5.99
N THR A 401 -24.29 -12.87 -5.23
CA THR A 401 -25.26 -11.92 -5.81
C THR A 401 -24.60 -10.75 -6.55
N GLU A 402 -23.27 -10.56 -6.41
CA GLU A 402 -22.50 -9.65 -7.26
C GLU A 402 -22.39 -10.17 -8.70
N PHE A 403 -22.36 -11.49 -8.90
CA PHE A 403 -22.10 -12.11 -10.20
C PHE A 403 -23.36 -12.65 -10.86
N ASP A 404 -24.32 -13.11 -10.04
CA ASP A 404 -25.63 -13.60 -10.47
C ASP A 404 -26.68 -13.27 -9.39
N GLU A 405 -27.47 -12.24 -9.66
CA GLU A 405 -28.51 -11.79 -8.73
C GLU A 405 -29.65 -12.82 -8.58
N ASN A 406 -29.78 -13.77 -9.51
CA ASN A 406 -30.84 -14.77 -9.55
C ASN A 406 -30.39 -16.17 -9.12
N THR A 407 -29.19 -16.31 -8.54
CA THR A 407 -28.72 -17.62 -8.10
C THR A 407 -29.63 -18.26 -7.04
N ASP A 408 -29.92 -19.54 -7.20
CA ASP A 408 -30.71 -20.32 -6.21
C ASP A 408 -29.99 -20.48 -4.85
N TYR A 409 -28.65 -20.38 -4.88
CA TYR A 409 -27.82 -20.50 -3.68
C TYR A 409 -26.87 -19.28 -3.57
N PRO A 410 -27.36 -18.15 -3.06
CA PRO A 410 -26.55 -16.94 -2.86
C PRO A 410 -25.63 -17.12 -1.63
N VAL A 411 -24.56 -17.92 -1.78
CA VAL A 411 -23.62 -18.21 -0.69
C VAL A 411 -22.77 -17.01 -0.30
N ILE A 412 -22.68 -16.03 -1.20
CA ILE A 412 -22.12 -14.70 -0.98
C ILE A 412 -23.19 -13.67 -1.29
N GLY A 413 -23.42 -12.75 -0.39
CA GLY A 413 -24.47 -11.72 -0.52
C GLY A 413 -24.00 -10.35 -0.09
N LEU A 414 -24.78 -9.32 -0.51
CA LEU A 414 -24.53 -7.94 -0.12
C LEU A 414 -24.77 -7.76 1.38
N ILE A 415 -23.88 -7.02 2.05
CA ILE A 415 -24.13 -6.59 3.42
C ILE A 415 -25.28 -5.58 3.41
N THR A 416 -26.38 -5.90 4.04
CA THR A 416 -27.56 -5.02 4.13
C THR A 416 -27.59 -4.19 5.40
N GLU A 417 -26.97 -4.70 6.48
CA GLU A 417 -26.88 -4.02 7.77
C GLU A 417 -25.49 -4.29 8.37
N TRP A 418 -24.82 -3.26 8.85
CA TRP A 418 -23.56 -3.38 9.58
C TRP A 418 -23.46 -2.26 10.64
N GLN A 419 -22.62 -2.45 11.66
CA GLN A 419 -22.30 -1.40 12.61
C GLN A 419 -21.05 -0.64 12.13
N ASP A 420 -21.09 0.69 12.18
CA ASP A 420 -19.94 1.53 11.94
C ASP A 420 -19.02 1.64 13.18
N GLU A 421 -17.92 2.36 13.06
CA GLU A 421 -16.92 2.54 14.14
C GLU A 421 -17.51 3.17 15.41
N ASN A 422 -18.69 3.81 15.33
CA ASN A 422 -19.38 4.44 16.45
C ASN A 422 -20.44 3.52 17.08
N GLY A 423 -20.62 2.30 16.55
CA GLY A 423 -21.63 1.35 16.99
C GLY A 423 -23.04 1.64 16.46
N GLU A 424 -23.19 2.55 15.48
CA GLU A 424 -24.47 2.82 14.84
C GLU A 424 -24.74 1.82 13.73
N THR A 425 -25.95 1.23 13.71
CA THR A 425 -26.36 0.31 12.64
C THR A 425 -26.64 1.09 11.37
N GLN A 426 -25.83 0.88 10.36
CA GLN A 426 -26.00 1.40 9.01
C GLN A 426 -26.88 0.43 8.20
N LYS A 427 -27.88 0.96 7.49
CA LYS A 427 -28.73 0.19 6.57
C LYS A 427 -28.48 0.59 5.15
N ARG A 428 -28.46 -0.40 4.27
CA ARG A 428 -28.28 -0.20 2.84
C ARG A 428 -29.57 -0.51 2.10
N ASP A 429 -29.90 0.31 1.12
CA ASP A 429 -30.85 0.03 0.06
C ASP A 429 -30.16 -0.01 -1.31
N SER A 430 -30.90 -0.43 -2.33
CA SER A 430 -30.38 -0.53 -3.72
C SER A 430 -30.01 0.80 -4.37
N GLU A 431 -30.38 1.93 -3.75
CA GLU A 431 -30.13 3.28 -4.24
C GLU A 431 -28.93 3.97 -3.54
N SER A 432 -28.32 3.32 -2.55
CA SER A 432 -27.19 3.88 -1.80
C SER A 432 -25.96 4.11 -2.70
N HIS A 433 -25.33 5.26 -2.56
CA HIS A 433 -24.13 5.61 -3.33
C HIS A 433 -23.01 4.58 -3.14
N LEU A 434 -22.42 4.10 -4.25
CA LEU A 434 -21.40 3.06 -4.27
C LEU A 434 -20.15 3.38 -3.42
N GLY A 435 -19.81 4.65 -3.22
CA GLY A 435 -18.63 5.08 -2.46
C GLY A 435 -18.76 5.06 -0.93
N GLY A 436 -19.99 4.97 -0.37
CA GLY A 436 -20.21 5.10 1.08
C GLY A 436 -20.61 3.81 1.82
N THR A 437 -20.50 2.65 1.19
CA THR A 437 -21.16 1.42 1.63
C THR A 437 -20.24 0.20 1.73
N MET A 438 -18.93 0.40 1.76
CA MET A 438 -17.95 -0.67 1.99
C MET A 438 -17.64 -0.82 3.47
N ARG A 439 -17.37 -2.04 3.89
CA ARG A 439 -16.69 -2.30 5.14
C ARG A 439 -15.21 -1.98 4.94
N LEU A 440 -14.73 -0.95 5.63
CA LEU A 440 -13.41 -0.36 5.44
C LEU A 440 -12.62 -0.31 6.74
N GLY A 441 -11.29 -0.44 6.63
CA GLY A 441 -10.37 -0.25 7.74
C GLY A 441 -10.23 -1.44 8.66
N GLY A 442 -9.58 -1.20 9.79
CA GLY A 442 -9.27 -2.21 10.80
C GLY A 442 -10.52 -2.71 11.51
N GLN A 443 -10.77 -4.02 11.46
CA GLN A 443 -11.88 -4.67 12.15
C GLN A 443 -11.34 -5.84 12.96
N GLU A 444 -11.93 -6.06 14.13
CA GLU A 444 -11.59 -7.18 15.00
C GLU A 444 -12.17 -8.49 14.44
N CYS A 445 -11.31 -9.51 14.34
CA CYS A 445 -11.68 -10.88 14.02
C CYS A 445 -11.38 -11.79 15.21
N GLU A 446 -12.41 -12.48 15.73
CA GLU A 446 -12.27 -13.53 16.75
C GLU A 446 -11.92 -14.86 16.09
N LEU A 447 -10.80 -15.45 16.48
CA LEU A 447 -10.32 -16.70 15.93
C LEU A 447 -10.87 -17.89 16.70
N VAL A 448 -11.35 -18.89 15.98
CA VAL A 448 -11.94 -20.10 16.59
C VAL A 448 -10.86 -20.90 17.29
N LYS A 449 -11.05 -21.17 18.57
CA LYS A 449 -10.10 -21.90 19.42
C LYS A 449 -9.74 -23.29 18.84
N GLY A 450 -8.44 -23.53 18.68
CA GLY A 450 -7.92 -24.77 18.16
C GLY A 450 -7.91 -24.88 16.62
N SER A 451 -8.41 -23.84 15.91
CA SER A 451 -8.30 -23.74 14.46
C SER A 451 -6.85 -23.64 13.99
N HIS A 452 -6.60 -23.89 12.72
CA HIS A 452 -5.27 -23.66 12.14
C HIS A 452 -4.94 -22.16 12.11
N SER A 453 -5.93 -21.32 11.79
CA SER A 453 -5.82 -19.87 11.80
C SER A 453 -5.39 -19.33 13.17
N GLN A 454 -6.02 -19.77 14.28
CA GLN A 454 -5.62 -19.37 15.63
C GLN A 454 -4.18 -19.78 15.97
N LYS A 455 -3.76 -20.98 15.56
CA LYS A 455 -2.39 -21.45 15.79
C LYS A 455 -1.36 -20.63 15.03
N ILE A 456 -1.70 -20.15 13.83
CA ILE A 456 -0.83 -19.31 13.01
C ILE A 456 -0.62 -17.94 13.66
N TYR A 457 -1.72 -17.28 14.07
CA TYR A 457 -1.63 -15.97 14.72
C TYR A 457 -1.13 -16.04 16.16
N GLY A 458 -1.34 -17.17 16.85
CA GLY A 458 -1.00 -17.31 18.25
C GLY A 458 -1.83 -16.45 19.21
N LEU A 459 -2.96 -15.92 18.75
CA LEU A 459 -3.85 -14.98 19.43
C LEU A 459 -5.29 -15.49 19.32
N ASP A 460 -6.18 -15.05 20.24
CA ASP A 460 -7.61 -15.32 20.15
C ASP A 460 -8.36 -14.29 19.28
N LYS A 461 -7.80 -13.10 19.14
CA LYS A 461 -8.34 -11.98 18.37
C LYS A 461 -7.24 -11.27 17.60
N VAL A 462 -7.58 -10.79 16.40
CA VAL A 462 -6.69 -10.00 15.54
C VAL A 462 -7.46 -8.83 14.95
N VAL A 463 -6.77 -7.77 14.62
CA VAL A 463 -7.34 -6.63 13.89
C VAL A 463 -6.72 -6.59 12.51
N GLU A 464 -7.56 -6.70 11.48
CA GLU A 464 -7.14 -6.71 10.09
C GLU A 464 -7.96 -5.73 9.26
N ARG A 465 -7.41 -5.25 8.15
CA ARG A 465 -8.05 -4.21 7.32
C ARG A 465 -8.98 -4.81 6.29
N HIS A 466 -10.14 -4.21 6.13
CA HIS A 466 -11.20 -4.64 5.21
C HIS A 466 -11.40 -3.63 4.08
N ARG A 467 -11.83 -4.15 2.92
CA ARG A 467 -12.27 -3.37 1.76
C ARG A 467 -13.22 -4.20 0.90
N HIS A 468 -14.46 -4.36 1.33
CA HIS A 468 -15.44 -5.16 0.59
C HIS A 468 -16.88 -4.80 0.92
N ARG A 469 -17.83 -5.27 0.09
CA ARG A 469 -19.27 -5.06 0.21
C ARG A 469 -20.05 -6.36 0.40
N TYR A 470 -19.49 -7.47 -0.07
CA TYR A 470 -20.13 -8.77 -0.08
C TYR A 470 -19.53 -9.67 1.00
N GLU A 471 -20.38 -10.48 1.61
CA GLU A 471 -20.05 -11.37 2.74
C GLU A 471 -20.62 -12.76 2.53
N VAL A 472 -20.09 -13.72 3.26
CA VAL A 472 -20.64 -15.08 3.31
C VAL A 472 -22.04 -15.07 3.94
N ASN A 473 -22.99 -15.70 3.26
CA ASN A 473 -24.39 -15.78 3.70
C ASN A 473 -24.56 -16.80 4.84
N ASN A 474 -24.78 -16.32 6.05
CA ASN A 474 -24.95 -17.16 7.24
C ASN A 474 -26.09 -18.18 7.14
N ASN A 475 -27.15 -17.92 6.35
CA ASN A 475 -28.29 -18.84 6.21
C ASN A 475 -27.88 -20.15 5.52
N LEU A 476 -26.79 -20.18 4.75
CA LEU A 476 -26.34 -21.36 4.02
C LEU A 476 -25.11 -22.01 4.64
N ILE A 477 -24.52 -21.38 5.67
CA ILE A 477 -23.21 -21.77 6.20
C ILE A 477 -23.22 -23.17 6.84
N SER A 478 -24.30 -23.54 7.52
CA SER A 478 -24.39 -24.84 8.19
C SER A 478 -24.19 -26.02 7.21
N LYS A 479 -24.80 -25.92 6.01
CA LYS A 479 -24.62 -26.94 4.96
C LYS A 479 -23.18 -27.01 4.46
N ILE A 480 -22.52 -25.85 4.36
CA ILE A 480 -21.12 -25.75 3.91
C ILE A 480 -20.19 -26.34 4.98
N GLU A 481 -20.48 -26.08 6.28
CA GLU A 481 -19.70 -26.65 7.39
C GLU A 481 -19.90 -28.18 7.51
N GLU A 482 -21.13 -28.68 7.30
CA GLU A 482 -21.40 -30.11 7.26
C GLU A 482 -20.61 -30.83 6.15
N ALA A 483 -20.41 -30.17 5.00
CA ALA A 483 -19.60 -30.66 3.91
C ALA A 483 -18.07 -30.62 4.17
N GLY A 484 -17.62 -29.94 5.24
CA GLY A 484 -16.23 -29.97 5.69
C GLY A 484 -15.44 -28.65 5.65
N LEU A 485 -16.00 -27.56 5.10
CA LEU A 485 -15.42 -26.22 5.27
C LEU A 485 -15.62 -25.79 6.73
N LYS A 486 -14.59 -25.22 7.34
CA LYS A 486 -14.64 -24.78 8.72
C LYS A 486 -14.51 -23.25 8.79
N ILE A 487 -15.37 -22.62 9.55
CA ILE A 487 -15.19 -21.24 9.94
C ILE A 487 -14.09 -21.21 10.99
N SER A 488 -13.03 -20.44 10.72
CA SER A 488 -11.89 -20.30 11.62
C SER A 488 -11.75 -18.88 12.20
N GLY A 489 -12.53 -17.91 11.70
CA GLY A 489 -12.63 -16.56 12.24
C GLY A 489 -13.98 -15.93 11.98
N ARG A 490 -14.46 -15.11 12.94
CA ARG A 490 -15.69 -14.32 12.83
C ARG A 490 -15.46 -12.89 13.32
N SER A 491 -16.32 -11.95 12.88
CA SER A 491 -16.39 -10.61 13.48
C SER A 491 -16.69 -10.68 14.98
N SER A 492 -16.34 -9.63 15.73
CA SER A 492 -16.50 -9.61 17.20
C SER A 492 -17.94 -9.76 17.68
N ASP A 493 -18.92 -9.41 16.85
CA ASP A 493 -20.35 -9.65 17.09
C ASP A 493 -20.80 -11.10 16.73
N GLY A 494 -19.89 -11.89 16.15
CA GLY A 494 -20.12 -13.26 15.70
C GLY A 494 -20.97 -13.38 14.42
N LEU A 495 -21.36 -12.28 13.80
CA LEU A 495 -22.32 -12.28 12.69
C LEU A 495 -21.67 -12.55 11.33
N LEU A 496 -20.42 -12.09 11.11
CA LEU A 496 -19.77 -12.19 9.82
C LEU A 496 -18.65 -13.24 9.82
N VAL A 497 -18.49 -13.93 8.70
CA VAL A 497 -17.42 -14.91 8.51
C VAL A 497 -16.16 -14.21 7.98
N GLU A 498 -15.12 -14.24 8.78
CA GLU A 498 -13.85 -13.57 8.47
C GLU A 498 -12.80 -14.50 7.90
N MET A 499 -12.79 -15.76 8.36
CA MET A 499 -11.83 -16.76 7.88
C MET A 499 -12.48 -18.14 7.76
N VAL A 500 -12.02 -18.88 6.75
CA VAL A 500 -12.39 -20.28 6.54
C VAL A 500 -11.15 -21.15 6.33
N GLU A 501 -11.25 -22.45 6.68
CA GLU A 501 -10.21 -23.45 6.47
C GLU A 501 -10.81 -24.80 6.10
N ILE A 502 -10.08 -25.66 5.37
CA ILE A 502 -10.49 -27.02 5.06
C ILE A 502 -9.74 -27.98 5.99
N LYS A 503 -10.49 -28.72 6.80
CA LYS A 503 -9.94 -29.72 7.69
C LYS A 503 -9.36 -30.90 6.89
N GLY A 504 -8.11 -31.25 7.16
CA GLY A 504 -7.42 -32.36 6.49
C GLY A 504 -6.67 -31.98 5.24
N HIS A 505 -6.86 -30.78 4.71
CA HIS A 505 -6.01 -30.23 3.67
C HIS A 505 -4.67 -29.79 4.29
N PRO A 506 -3.51 -29.98 3.63
CA PRO A 506 -2.20 -29.60 4.16
C PRO A 506 -2.12 -28.13 4.61
N TRP A 507 -2.65 -27.23 3.82
CA TRP A 507 -2.79 -25.82 4.15
C TRP A 507 -3.81 -25.15 3.22
N PHE A 508 -5.00 -24.86 3.71
CA PHE A 508 -6.04 -24.18 2.96
C PHE A 508 -6.71 -23.16 3.88
N ILE A 509 -6.44 -21.89 3.66
CA ILE A 509 -7.00 -20.79 4.43
C ILE A 509 -7.47 -19.70 3.48
N ALA A 510 -8.63 -19.13 3.77
CA ALA A 510 -9.08 -17.91 3.10
C ALA A 510 -9.62 -16.92 4.13
N CYS A 511 -9.39 -15.62 3.89
CA CYS A 511 -9.81 -14.52 4.76
C CYS A 511 -10.55 -13.43 3.97
N GLN A 512 -11.52 -12.77 4.63
CA GLN A 512 -12.30 -11.69 4.03
C GLN A 512 -11.55 -10.36 4.06
N PHE A 513 -10.68 -10.18 5.02
CA PHE A 513 -9.81 -9.02 5.18
C PHE A 513 -8.55 -9.10 4.30
N HIS A 514 -7.77 -8.03 4.31
CA HIS A 514 -6.55 -7.83 3.52
C HIS A 514 -5.29 -7.82 4.42
N PRO A 515 -4.73 -8.98 4.77
CA PRO A 515 -3.56 -9.07 5.66
C PRO A 515 -2.29 -8.48 5.04
N GLU A 516 -2.28 -8.28 3.72
CA GLU A 516 -1.17 -7.64 3.00
C GLU A 516 -0.94 -6.19 3.42
N PHE A 517 -1.98 -5.48 3.88
CA PHE A 517 -1.86 -4.07 4.28
C PHE A 517 -1.17 -3.89 5.63
N THR A 518 -1.05 -4.93 6.44
CA THR A 518 -0.39 -4.89 7.74
C THR A 518 0.99 -5.57 7.75
N SER A 519 1.39 -6.16 6.62
CA SER A 519 2.70 -6.81 6.48
C SER A 519 3.83 -5.82 6.30
N THR A 520 4.91 -5.97 7.07
CA THR A 520 6.13 -5.16 6.96
C THR A 520 7.39 -6.02 6.80
N PRO A 521 8.47 -5.50 6.19
CA PRO A 521 9.70 -6.29 6.01
C PRO A 521 10.42 -6.59 7.33
N ARG A 522 10.30 -5.71 8.33
CA ARG A 522 10.96 -5.86 9.62
C ARG A 522 10.25 -6.85 10.55
N ASP A 523 8.91 -6.85 10.55
CA ASP A 523 8.10 -7.61 11.50
C ASP A 523 7.39 -8.81 10.86
N GLY A 524 7.26 -8.85 9.50
CA GLY A 524 6.56 -9.92 8.78
C GLY A 524 5.04 -9.87 8.93
N HIS A 525 4.39 -10.99 8.59
CA HIS A 525 2.98 -11.23 8.89
C HIS A 525 2.73 -12.74 9.05
N PRO A 526 2.13 -13.21 10.15
CA PRO A 526 2.08 -14.63 10.50
C PRO A 526 1.37 -15.49 9.44
N LEU A 527 0.31 -14.98 8.81
CA LEU A 527 -0.44 -15.72 7.79
C LEU A 527 0.42 -15.99 6.55
N PHE A 528 1.12 -14.98 6.03
CA PHE A 528 2.00 -15.13 4.88
C PHE A 528 3.22 -15.99 5.19
N GLU A 529 3.82 -15.86 6.37
CA GLU A 529 4.93 -16.73 6.78
C GLU A 529 4.50 -18.19 6.85
N SER A 530 3.32 -18.48 7.41
CA SER A 530 2.78 -19.83 7.47
C SER A 530 2.50 -20.39 6.07
N PHE A 531 1.97 -19.54 5.17
CA PHE A 531 1.73 -19.90 3.77
C PHE A 531 3.03 -20.27 3.04
N ILE A 532 4.09 -19.47 3.18
CA ILE A 532 5.40 -19.78 2.57
C ILE A 532 6.04 -21.04 3.19
N LYS A 533 5.88 -21.25 4.50
CA LYS A 533 6.33 -22.49 5.15
C LYS A 533 5.62 -23.72 4.57
N ALA A 534 4.31 -23.64 4.32
CA ALA A 534 3.55 -24.72 3.66
C ALA A 534 3.98 -24.91 2.20
N ALA A 535 4.19 -23.82 1.45
CA ALA A 535 4.71 -23.88 0.08
C ALA A 535 6.07 -24.58 0.00
N LYS A 536 6.98 -24.36 0.96
CA LYS A 536 8.27 -25.08 1.05
C LYS A 536 8.08 -26.58 1.24
N GLN A 537 7.14 -26.99 2.07
CA GLN A 537 6.86 -28.41 2.31
C GLN A 537 6.32 -29.06 1.03
N ALA A 538 5.38 -28.43 0.35
CA ALA A 538 4.83 -28.90 -0.93
C ALA A 538 5.90 -28.95 -2.02
N HIS A 539 6.77 -27.95 -2.12
CA HIS A 539 7.87 -27.92 -3.10
C HIS A 539 8.82 -29.09 -2.95
N ASN A 540 9.18 -29.45 -1.71
CA ASN A 540 10.04 -30.61 -1.44
C ASN A 540 9.40 -31.95 -1.88
N LEU A 541 8.06 -32.03 -1.81
CA LEU A 541 7.32 -33.22 -2.29
C LEU A 541 7.25 -33.28 -3.82
N ILE A 542 7.28 -32.15 -4.52
CA ILE A 542 7.30 -32.11 -6.00
C ILE A 542 8.68 -32.55 -6.54
N LEU A 543 9.76 -32.28 -5.80
CA LEU A 543 11.13 -32.60 -6.20
C LEU A 543 11.56 -34.01 -5.82
N SER A 544 10.86 -34.68 -4.89
CA SER A 544 11.10 -36.06 -4.45
C SER A 544 10.36 -37.08 -5.33
#